data_e5e27d0ed43e8cea23703aa29653c24c
#
_entry.id   e5e27d0ed43e8cea23703aa29653c24c
#
_cell.length_a   1.000
_cell.length_b   1.000
_cell.length_c   1.000
_cell.angle_alpha   90.00
_cell.angle_beta   90.00
_cell.angle_gamma   90.00
#
_symmetry.space_group_name_H-M   'P 1'
#
loop_
_entity.id
_entity.type
_entity.pdbx_description
1 polymer ?
#
loop_
_entity_poly.entity_id
_entity_poly.type
_entity_poly.pdbx_seq_one_letter_code
_entity_poly.pdbx_strand_id
1 'polypeptide(L)'
;PNPKESSARNVFGFNIQYNPVEFTPNAAAATHPLHDPNDERDAMNYVSFSLDEKSDANTLRRGLAQWIAQEIYRLFNEVTFVDEKEPTNPVRPVKPADIAILVKNRNEASVIKYVLQQQGLACVYLSDRSNLFATPEAKDVLRLLNGVWHNTDTSKVASSLASPLWGYTPQTLVNLLYHEDDALWDEAYDKVSSLRDMWLQKGCMSVLLHLMQENYTPYGGEVERALTNYQHLAETLEKAGATHQRPEQLLDWLHKQIHQPESDEEMTLRLESDSQLIRLVTQHGSKGLEYPIVFVPFATGYRDPAKSGKSYSQIFTYYDEQSQELQLQLGRTNSAIERVRKEGDAEEMRLAYVAVTRAAHRCYMGILPLDGHEKSALAHALNINDDEGRDWGTMLDAIANEPDAHATHISADSLAHEYSSFDSTETLVPLSTLTFEGTSSEDWRLYSFSAISRMTVMSVSQAAKEVSQTVPSIPVMQTVRDEEITSDDAF
;
A
#
# COMPACT_ATOMS: atom_id res chain seq x y z
N PRO A 1 -18.68 15.98 -26.97
CA PRO A 1 -18.96 17.40 -27.14
C PRO A 1 -17.93 17.99 -28.05
N ASN A 2 -18.40 18.72 -29.08
CA ASN A 2 -17.55 19.32 -30.08
C ASN A 2 -16.48 20.22 -29.41
N PRO A 3 -15.17 20.03 -29.64
CA PRO A 3 -14.11 20.76 -28.92
C PRO A 3 -14.20 22.27 -29.07
N LYS A 4 -14.91 22.76 -30.07
CA LYS A 4 -15.10 24.18 -30.31
C LYS A 4 -16.16 24.83 -29.42
N GLU A 5 -17.08 24.08 -28.83
CA GLU A 5 -18.11 24.58 -27.89
C GLU A 5 -17.70 24.43 -26.41
N SER A 6 -16.72 23.55 -26.10
CA SER A 6 -16.25 23.33 -24.73
C SER A 6 -15.24 24.37 -24.23
N SER A 7 -14.79 25.29 -25.10
CA SER A 7 -13.81 26.31 -24.71
C SER A 7 -14.31 27.33 -23.66
N ALA A 8 -15.58 27.25 -23.28
CA ALA A 8 -16.19 28.12 -22.28
C ALA A 8 -16.43 27.43 -20.91
N ARG A 9 -16.28 26.09 -20.77
CA ARG A 9 -16.52 25.41 -19.50
C ARG A 9 -15.20 24.98 -18.84
N ASN A 10 -14.84 25.70 -17.80
CA ASN A 10 -13.77 25.35 -16.90
C ASN A 10 -14.21 24.14 -16.05
N VAL A 11 -14.12 22.94 -16.62
CA VAL A 11 -14.59 21.67 -16.02
C VAL A 11 -13.85 21.34 -14.73
N PHE A 12 -12.58 21.76 -14.61
CA PHE A 12 -11.74 21.50 -13.45
C PHE A 12 -11.79 22.59 -12.38
N GLY A 13 -12.55 23.69 -12.60
CA GLY A 13 -12.59 24.84 -11.69
C GLY A 13 -11.29 25.66 -11.67
N PHE A 14 -11.28 26.78 -10.92
CA PHE A 14 -10.07 27.58 -10.63
C PHE A 14 -9.25 28.02 -11.86
N ASN A 15 -9.90 28.37 -12.97
CA ASN A 15 -9.27 28.76 -14.23
C ASN A 15 -8.34 27.71 -14.86
N ILE A 16 -8.43 26.47 -14.49
CA ILE A 16 -7.69 25.38 -15.13
C ILE A 16 -8.38 25.08 -16.47
N GLN A 17 -7.73 25.42 -17.57
CA GLN A 17 -8.23 25.11 -18.89
C GLN A 17 -7.91 23.68 -19.26
N TYR A 18 -8.91 22.95 -19.75
CA TYR A 18 -8.71 21.65 -20.35
C TYR A 18 -8.10 21.83 -21.74
N ASN A 19 -6.88 21.36 -21.92
CA ASN A 19 -6.28 21.21 -23.22
C ASN A 19 -6.57 19.81 -23.74
N PRO A 20 -7.31 19.66 -24.87
CA PRO A 20 -7.52 18.34 -25.46
C PRO A 20 -6.19 17.66 -25.73
N VAL A 21 -6.03 16.44 -25.25
CA VAL A 21 -4.84 15.62 -25.51
C VAL A 21 -5.07 14.91 -26.84
N GLU A 22 -4.19 15.12 -27.80
CA GLU A 22 -4.22 14.37 -29.05
C GLU A 22 -3.60 12.99 -28.84
N PHE A 23 -4.30 11.96 -29.31
CA PHE A 23 -3.81 10.60 -29.27
C PHE A 23 -2.60 10.48 -30.22
N THR A 24 -1.46 10.03 -29.67
CA THR A 24 -0.29 9.67 -30.47
C THR A 24 -0.32 8.18 -30.77
N PRO A 25 -0.30 7.76 -32.05
CA PRO A 25 -0.38 6.34 -32.44
C PRO A 25 0.74 5.45 -31.93
N ASN A 26 1.81 6.03 -31.38
CA ASN A 26 2.97 5.30 -30.83
C ASN A 26 2.85 5.00 -29.34
N ALA A 27 1.68 5.18 -28.72
CA ALA A 27 1.47 4.73 -27.36
C ALA A 27 1.62 3.21 -27.24
N ALA A 28 2.09 2.74 -26.08
CA ALA A 28 2.32 1.32 -25.81
C ALA A 28 1.10 0.42 -26.09
N ALA A 29 -0.11 0.96 -26.03
CA ALA A 29 -1.35 0.30 -26.37
C ALA A 29 -1.43 -0.20 -27.82
N ALA A 30 -0.76 0.48 -28.77
CA ALA A 30 -0.72 0.06 -30.16
C ALA A 30 0.23 -1.14 -30.41
N THR A 31 1.13 -1.43 -29.47
CA THR A 31 2.11 -2.52 -29.60
C THR A 31 1.64 -3.85 -28.99
N HIS A 32 0.61 -3.83 -28.15
CA HIS A 32 0.07 -5.02 -27.49
C HIS A 32 -1.46 -4.95 -27.47
N PRO A 33 -2.12 -5.09 -28.62
CA PRO A 33 -3.59 -4.99 -28.67
C PRO A 33 -4.24 -6.05 -27.80
N LEU A 34 -5.27 -5.65 -27.07
CA LEU A 34 -6.13 -6.54 -26.33
C LEU A 34 -7.10 -7.20 -27.33
N HIS A 35 -7.11 -8.53 -27.35
CA HIS A 35 -8.05 -9.30 -28.16
C HIS A 35 -9.11 -9.90 -27.25
N ASP A 36 -10.35 -9.44 -27.43
CA ASP A 36 -11.53 -9.95 -26.75
C ASP A 36 -12.44 -10.58 -27.81
N PRO A 37 -12.75 -11.88 -27.71
CA PRO A 37 -13.67 -12.51 -28.66
C PRO A 37 -15.11 -12.00 -28.56
N ASN A 38 -15.44 -11.31 -27.46
CA ASN A 38 -16.71 -10.64 -27.28
C ASN A 38 -16.60 -9.18 -27.71
N ASP A 39 -17.00 -8.89 -28.94
CA ASP A 39 -16.94 -7.54 -29.55
C ASP A 39 -17.85 -6.51 -28.87
N GLU A 40 -18.66 -6.92 -27.86
CA GLU A 40 -19.51 -6.01 -27.11
C GLU A 40 -18.75 -5.17 -26.06
N ARG A 41 -17.44 -5.34 -25.92
CA ARG A 41 -16.62 -4.65 -24.94
C ARG A 41 -15.64 -3.68 -25.62
N ASP A 42 -15.93 -2.41 -25.47
CA ASP A 42 -15.07 -1.34 -26.00
C ASP A 42 -13.96 -0.89 -24.99
N ALA A 43 -13.23 0.15 -25.37
CA ALA A 43 -12.21 0.73 -24.50
C ALA A 43 -12.80 1.33 -23.22
N MET A 44 -13.97 1.95 -23.29
CA MET A 44 -14.70 2.47 -22.13
C MET A 44 -15.99 1.70 -21.92
N ASN A 45 -16.17 1.12 -20.76
CA ASN A 45 -17.36 0.34 -20.39
C ASN A 45 -18.06 0.96 -19.18
N TYR A 46 -19.28 1.42 -19.37
CA TYR A 46 -20.12 1.90 -18.29
C TYR A 46 -20.97 0.76 -17.77
N VAL A 47 -20.80 0.41 -16.52
CA VAL A 47 -21.45 -0.73 -15.89
C VAL A 47 -22.51 -0.21 -14.93
N SER A 48 -23.77 -0.24 -15.33
CA SER A 48 -24.87 0.14 -14.46
C SER A 48 -25.36 -1.08 -13.68
N PHE A 49 -25.58 -0.88 -12.39
CA PHE A 49 -26.14 -1.87 -11.49
C PHE A 49 -27.28 -1.25 -10.70
N SER A 50 -28.48 -1.72 -10.95
CA SER A 50 -29.69 -1.31 -10.27
C SER A 50 -30.35 -2.53 -9.64
N LEU A 51 -30.54 -2.50 -8.35
CA LEU A 51 -31.45 -3.39 -7.65
C LEU A 51 -32.74 -2.61 -7.35
N ASP A 52 -33.81 -3.33 -6.99
CA ASP A 52 -35.06 -2.71 -6.60
C ASP A 52 -34.85 -1.52 -5.66
N GLU A 53 -35.68 -0.49 -5.75
CA GLU A 53 -35.61 0.81 -5.05
C GLU A 53 -35.41 0.75 -3.52
N LYS A 54 -35.45 -0.45 -2.92
CA LYS A 54 -35.27 -0.69 -1.48
C LYS A 54 -33.89 -1.21 -1.06
N SER A 55 -32.98 -1.39 -2.00
CA SER A 55 -31.66 -1.94 -1.69
C SER A 55 -30.76 -0.94 -0.98
N ASP A 56 -30.12 -1.36 0.11
CA ASP A 56 -29.17 -0.53 0.80
C ASP A 56 -27.84 -0.33 0.00
N ALA A 57 -27.14 0.74 0.29
CA ALA A 57 -25.91 1.10 -0.40
C ALA A 57 -24.80 0.00 -0.32
N ASN A 58 -24.79 -0.81 0.74
CA ASN A 58 -23.81 -1.87 0.90
C ASN A 58 -24.16 -3.07 0.02
N THR A 59 -25.44 -3.37 -0.10
CA THR A 59 -25.94 -4.43 -1.00
C THR A 59 -25.62 -4.07 -2.45
N LEU A 60 -25.88 -2.82 -2.86
CA LEU A 60 -25.52 -2.34 -4.21
C LEU A 60 -24.00 -2.44 -4.48
N ARG A 61 -23.18 -2.00 -3.53
CA ARG A 61 -21.72 -2.09 -3.67
C ARG A 61 -21.22 -3.54 -3.76
N ARG A 62 -21.78 -4.45 -2.97
CA ARG A 62 -21.43 -5.88 -3.02
C ARG A 62 -21.88 -6.54 -4.32
N GLY A 63 -23.08 -6.22 -4.80
CA GLY A 63 -23.57 -6.73 -6.07
C GLY A 63 -22.68 -6.34 -7.23
N LEU A 64 -22.32 -5.05 -7.33
CA LEU A 64 -21.37 -4.60 -8.35
C LEU A 64 -19.98 -5.24 -8.19
N ALA A 65 -19.50 -5.42 -6.95
CA ALA A 65 -18.22 -6.10 -6.69
C ALA A 65 -18.27 -7.58 -7.14
N GLN A 66 -19.39 -8.26 -6.99
CA GLN A 66 -19.61 -9.61 -7.50
C GLN A 66 -19.57 -9.64 -9.03
N TRP A 67 -20.25 -8.70 -9.68
CA TRP A 67 -20.19 -8.57 -11.13
C TRP A 67 -18.74 -8.35 -11.61
N ILE A 68 -17.98 -7.46 -10.93
CA ILE A 68 -16.56 -7.23 -11.25
C ILE A 68 -15.74 -8.52 -11.12
N ALA A 69 -15.98 -9.31 -10.08
CA ALA A 69 -15.28 -10.58 -9.91
C ALA A 69 -15.55 -11.54 -11.08
N GLN A 70 -16.80 -11.62 -11.54
CA GLN A 70 -17.17 -12.45 -12.70
C GLN A 70 -16.56 -11.92 -13.99
N GLU A 71 -16.56 -10.61 -14.21
CA GLU A 71 -15.91 -10.01 -15.39
C GLU A 71 -14.39 -10.26 -15.37
N ILE A 72 -13.76 -10.22 -14.21
CA ILE A 72 -12.33 -10.56 -14.06
C ILE A 72 -12.07 -12.02 -14.45
N TYR A 73 -12.92 -12.95 -14.02
CA TYR A 73 -12.83 -14.35 -14.46
C TYR A 73 -13.01 -14.50 -15.97
N ARG A 74 -13.95 -13.78 -16.57
CA ARG A 74 -14.12 -13.76 -18.02
C ARG A 74 -12.85 -13.27 -18.72
N LEU A 75 -12.27 -12.16 -18.22
CA LEU A 75 -11.03 -11.61 -18.75
C LEU A 75 -9.88 -12.61 -18.70
N PHE A 76 -9.74 -13.38 -17.63
CA PHE A 76 -8.69 -14.38 -17.51
C PHE A 76 -8.87 -15.56 -18.46
N ASN A 77 -10.12 -15.95 -18.72
CA ASN A 77 -10.42 -17.15 -19.51
C ASN A 77 -10.55 -16.87 -21.02
N GLU A 78 -11.01 -15.69 -21.41
CA GLU A 78 -11.40 -15.42 -22.80
C GLU A 78 -10.51 -14.37 -23.48
N VAL A 79 -9.91 -13.45 -22.71
CA VAL A 79 -9.23 -12.27 -23.26
C VAL A 79 -7.71 -12.47 -23.26
N THR A 80 -7.09 -12.05 -24.33
CA THR A 80 -5.66 -12.21 -24.51
C THR A 80 -5.00 -10.91 -24.95
N PHE A 81 -3.70 -10.75 -24.63
CA PHE A 81 -2.85 -9.71 -25.20
C PHE A 81 -2.03 -10.31 -26.34
N VAL A 82 -1.89 -9.55 -27.43
CA VAL A 82 -1.03 -9.91 -28.54
C VAL A 82 0.29 -9.16 -28.40
N ASP A 83 1.38 -9.87 -28.16
CA ASP A 83 2.72 -9.31 -28.12
C ASP A 83 3.47 -9.59 -29.42
N GLU A 84 3.46 -8.63 -30.34
CA GLU A 84 4.15 -8.76 -31.64
C GLU A 84 5.67 -8.84 -31.50
N LYS A 85 6.25 -8.52 -30.35
CA LYS A 85 7.69 -8.56 -30.09
C LYS A 85 8.19 -9.94 -29.64
N GLU A 86 7.29 -10.83 -29.23
CA GLU A 86 7.61 -12.21 -28.88
C GLU A 86 7.28 -13.20 -30.03
N PRO A 87 8.22 -13.48 -30.94
CA PRO A 87 7.94 -14.32 -32.10
C PRO A 87 7.61 -15.78 -31.75
N THR A 88 7.96 -16.24 -30.55
CA THR A 88 7.75 -17.62 -30.10
C THR A 88 6.39 -17.84 -29.41
N ASN A 89 5.80 -16.81 -28.81
CA ASN A 89 4.46 -16.88 -28.21
C ASN A 89 3.80 -15.49 -28.22
N PRO A 90 3.26 -15.07 -29.38
CA PRO A 90 2.74 -13.70 -29.56
C PRO A 90 1.45 -13.45 -28.77
N VAL A 91 0.84 -14.47 -28.14
CA VAL A 91 -0.43 -14.34 -27.44
C VAL A 91 -0.27 -14.79 -25.99
N ARG A 92 -0.61 -13.94 -25.05
CA ARG A 92 -0.65 -14.27 -23.63
C ARG A 92 -2.03 -14.00 -23.02
N PRO A 93 -2.49 -14.80 -22.05
CA PRO A 93 -3.72 -14.51 -21.31
C PRO A 93 -3.56 -13.27 -20.44
N VAL A 94 -4.70 -12.67 -20.08
CA VAL A 94 -4.74 -11.62 -19.07
C VAL A 94 -4.33 -12.20 -17.72
N LYS A 95 -3.42 -11.52 -17.01
CA LYS A 95 -2.94 -11.91 -15.68
C LYS A 95 -3.51 -11.00 -14.60
N PRO A 96 -3.57 -11.44 -13.32
CA PRO A 96 -4.02 -10.59 -12.21
C PRO A 96 -3.29 -9.25 -12.13
N ALA A 97 -1.98 -9.22 -12.42
CA ALA A 97 -1.17 -8.00 -12.42
C ALA A 97 -1.55 -6.99 -13.52
N ASP A 98 -2.26 -7.40 -14.56
CA ASP A 98 -2.75 -6.51 -15.62
C ASP A 98 -3.97 -5.69 -15.17
N ILE A 99 -4.58 -6.05 -14.02
CA ILE A 99 -5.82 -5.48 -13.52
C ILE A 99 -5.57 -4.59 -12.31
N ALA A 100 -6.07 -3.35 -12.40
CA ALA A 100 -6.14 -2.44 -11.27
C ALA A 100 -7.59 -2.03 -10.97
N ILE A 101 -7.94 -1.98 -9.70
CA ILE A 101 -9.25 -1.50 -9.23
C ILE A 101 -9.02 -0.23 -8.45
N LEU A 102 -9.53 0.89 -8.95
CA LEU A 102 -9.32 2.22 -8.38
C LEU A 102 -10.50 2.58 -7.48
N VAL A 103 -10.19 2.88 -6.22
CA VAL A 103 -11.16 3.23 -5.18
C VAL A 103 -10.85 4.62 -4.60
N LYS A 104 -11.85 5.27 -3.98
CA LYS A 104 -11.64 6.58 -3.34
C LYS A 104 -10.99 6.45 -1.95
N ASN A 105 -11.33 5.39 -1.22
CA ASN A 105 -10.93 5.23 0.18
C ASN A 105 -10.84 3.75 0.60
N ARG A 106 -10.33 3.53 1.83
CA ARG A 106 -10.15 2.20 2.41
C ARG A 106 -11.45 1.43 2.60
N ASN A 107 -12.56 2.12 2.88
CA ASN A 107 -13.85 1.44 3.07
C ASN A 107 -14.33 0.81 1.77
N GLU A 108 -14.18 1.51 0.66
CA GLU A 108 -14.47 0.97 -0.67
C GLU A 108 -13.55 -0.20 -1.01
N ALA A 109 -12.24 -0.06 -0.75
CA ALA A 109 -11.28 -1.13 -0.93
C ALA A 109 -11.65 -2.39 -0.14
N SER A 110 -12.11 -2.22 1.11
CA SER A 110 -12.50 -3.35 1.98
C SER A 110 -13.68 -4.13 1.43
N VAL A 111 -14.68 -3.46 0.83
CA VAL A 111 -15.82 -4.13 0.20
C VAL A 111 -15.37 -4.95 -1.00
N ILE A 112 -14.57 -4.36 -1.88
CA ILE A 112 -14.04 -5.05 -3.06
C ILE A 112 -13.15 -6.22 -2.63
N LYS A 113 -12.19 -5.99 -1.74
CA LYS A 113 -11.28 -7.03 -1.22
C LYS A 113 -12.06 -8.22 -0.66
N TYR A 114 -13.06 -7.95 0.17
CA TYR A 114 -13.90 -9.00 0.76
C TYR A 114 -14.57 -9.87 -0.31
N VAL A 115 -15.20 -9.25 -1.31
CA VAL A 115 -15.92 -9.98 -2.36
C VAL A 115 -14.95 -10.76 -3.24
N LEU A 116 -13.84 -10.16 -3.67
CA LEU A 116 -12.83 -10.85 -4.48
C LEU A 116 -12.26 -12.08 -3.75
N GLN A 117 -11.94 -11.95 -2.46
CA GLN A 117 -11.46 -13.08 -1.66
C GLN A 117 -12.48 -14.19 -1.51
N GLN A 118 -13.78 -13.87 -1.34
CA GLN A 118 -14.86 -14.87 -1.31
C GLN A 118 -14.99 -15.63 -2.63
N GLN A 119 -14.63 -14.99 -3.74
CA GLN A 119 -14.62 -15.60 -5.07
C GLN A 119 -13.27 -16.26 -5.41
N GLY A 120 -12.30 -16.31 -4.49
CA GLY A 120 -11.00 -16.92 -4.72
C GLY A 120 -10.00 -16.06 -5.51
N LEU A 121 -10.30 -14.77 -5.75
CA LEU A 121 -9.42 -13.84 -6.44
C LEU A 121 -8.48 -13.16 -5.46
N ALA A 122 -7.18 -13.43 -5.60
CA ALA A 122 -6.15 -12.81 -4.77
C ALA A 122 -5.94 -11.34 -5.18
N CYS A 123 -5.97 -10.43 -4.19
CA CYS A 123 -5.81 -9.01 -4.42
C CYS A 123 -5.02 -8.33 -3.31
N VAL A 124 -4.31 -7.26 -3.65
CA VAL A 124 -3.51 -6.45 -2.73
C VAL A 124 -3.93 -4.99 -2.79
N TYR A 125 -4.03 -4.34 -1.63
CA TYR A 125 -4.33 -2.91 -1.54
C TYR A 125 -3.03 -2.09 -1.46
N LEU A 126 -2.72 -1.35 -2.53
CA LEU A 126 -1.45 -0.64 -2.70
C LEU A 126 -1.47 0.80 -2.19
N SER A 127 -2.63 1.33 -1.90
CA SER A 127 -2.81 2.77 -1.65
C SER A 127 -2.59 3.20 -0.22
N ASP A 128 -2.55 2.27 0.68
CA ASP A 128 -1.91 2.56 1.93
C ASP A 128 -0.40 2.51 1.67
N ARG A 129 0.25 3.63 1.80
CA ARG A 129 1.54 3.69 2.45
C ARG A 129 1.30 3.13 3.85
N SER A 130 0.88 1.86 3.93
CA SER A 130 0.67 1.17 5.17
C SER A 130 2.07 1.08 5.76
N ASN A 131 2.30 1.98 6.68
CA ASN A 131 3.53 2.02 7.43
C ASN A 131 3.70 0.64 8.06
N LEU A 132 4.85 0.04 7.83
CA LEU A 132 5.24 -1.25 8.40
C LEU A 132 4.93 -1.32 9.91
N PHE A 133 5.10 -0.22 10.62
CA PHE A 133 4.84 -0.12 12.06
C PHE A 133 3.35 -0.04 12.44
N ALA A 134 2.45 0.17 11.49
CA ALA A 134 1.00 0.12 11.73
C ALA A 134 0.43 -1.30 11.67
N THR A 135 1.25 -2.29 11.28
CA THR A 135 0.84 -3.68 11.13
C THR A 135 0.68 -4.39 12.48
N PRO A 136 -0.14 -5.46 12.55
CA PRO A 136 -0.18 -6.34 13.73
C PRO A 136 1.19 -6.93 14.07
N GLU A 137 1.97 -7.33 13.07
CA GLU A 137 3.29 -7.92 13.19
C GLU A 137 4.27 -7.00 13.92
N ALA A 138 4.21 -5.68 13.68
CA ALA A 138 5.05 -4.73 14.41
C ALA A 138 4.76 -4.72 15.91
N LYS A 139 3.48 -4.82 16.29
CA LYS A 139 3.08 -4.91 17.70
C LYS A 139 3.51 -6.25 18.33
N ASP A 140 3.44 -7.32 17.56
CA ASP A 140 3.90 -8.64 18.02
C ASP A 140 5.41 -8.67 18.22
N VAL A 141 6.17 -8.09 17.29
CA VAL A 141 7.63 -7.93 17.42
C VAL A 141 8.00 -7.08 18.65
N LEU A 142 7.29 -5.98 18.88
CA LEU A 142 7.52 -5.15 20.08
C LEU A 142 7.27 -5.93 21.37
N ARG A 143 6.17 -6.70 21.47
CA ARG A 143 5.87 -7.55 22.64
C ARG A 143 6.93 -8.62 22.82
N LEU A 144 7.30 -9.31 21.73
CA LEU A 144 8.32 -10.33 21.72
C LEU A 144 9.65 -9.80 22.28
N LEU A 145 10.18 -8.75 21.65
CA LEU A 145 11.47 -8.19 22.01
C LEU A 145 11.48 -7.59 23.44
N ASN A 146 10.36 -7.00 23.89
CA ASN A 146 10.22 -6.56 25.28
C ASN A 146 10.33 -7.73 26.28
N GLY A 147 9.68 -8.86 26.00
CA GLY A 147 9.78 -10.04 26.87
C GLY A 147 11.16 -10.67 26.87
N VAL A 148 11.79 -10.74 25.68
CA VAL A 148 13.16 -11.26 25.55
C VAL A 148 14.15 -10.37 26.32
N TRP A 149 14.06 -9.05 26.19
CA TRP A 149 14.97 -8.13 26.86
C TRP A 149 14.76 -8.08 28.37
N HIS A 150 13.52 -7.97 28.80
CA HIS A 150 13.14 -7.92 30.22
C HIS A 150 12.75 -9.31 30.76
N ASN A 151 13.58 -10.30 30.53
CA ASN A 151 13.29 -11.71 30.89
C ASN A 151 13.07 -11.95 32.38
N THR A 152 13.44 -11.03 33.26
CA THR A 152 13.14 -11.10 34.70
C THR A 152 11.72 -10.64 35.06
N ASP A 153 11.02 -9.98 34.12
CA ASP A 153 9.63 -9.53 34.31
C ASP A 153 8.67 -10.59 33.72
N THR A 154 8.10 -11.39 34.60
CA THR A 154 7.18 -12.49 34.26
C THR A 154 6.00 -12.02 33.38
N SER A 155 5.48 -10.80 33.61
CA SER A 155 4.37 -10.25 32.83
C SER A 155 4.77 -9.96 31.39
N LYS A 156 5.96 -9.41 31.18
CA LYS A 156 6.50 -9.15 29.84
C LYS A 156 6.84 -10.45 29.12
N VAL A 157 7.41 -11.42 29.82
CA VAL A 157 7.67 -12.76 29.27
C VAL A 157 6.36 -13.40 28.84
N ALA A 158 5.36 -13.45 29.71
CA ALA A 158 4.03 -13.99 29.39
C ALA A 158 3.39 -13.31 28.17
N SER A 159 3.48 -11.98 28.09
CA SER A 159 3.00 -11.22 26.93
C SER A 159 3.74 -11.57 25.65
N SER A 160 5.05 -11.82 25.71
CA SER A 160 5.85 -12.20 24.55
C SER A 160 5.48 -13.59 24.02
N LEU A 161 5.21 -14.54 24.91
CA LEU A 161 4.87 -15.92 24.56
C LEU A 161 3.54 -16.03 23.80
N ALA A 162 2.68 -15.02 23.89
CA ALA A 162 1.44 -14.94 23.11
C ALA A 162 1.66 -14.51 21.64
N SER A 163 2.89 -14.18 21.24
CA SER A 163 3.19 -13.86 19.83
C SER A 163 3.13 -15.13 18.95
N PRO A 164 2.58 -15.03 17.72
CA PRO A 164 2.59 -16.14 16.75
C PRO A 164 3.98 -16.71 16.46
N LEU A 165 5.04 -15.91 16.67
CA LEU A 165 6.43 -16.30 16.46
C LEU A 165 6.91 -17.39 17.41
N TRP A 166 6.23 -17.61 18.53
CA TRP A 166 6.53 -18.71 19.46
C TRP A 166 5.87 -20.04 19.07
N GLY A 167 4.85 -20.01 18.21
CA GLY A 167 4.11 -21.20 17.80
C GLY A 167 3.24 -21.85 18.86
N TYR A 168 3.06 -21.21 20.01
CA TYR A 168 2.21 -21.75 21.07
C TYR A 168 0.73 -21.67 20.69
N THR A 169 0.02 -22.77 20.88
CA THR A 169 -1.44 -22.78 20.75
C THR A 169 -2.11 -22.04 21.91
N PRO A 170 -3.34 -21.54 21.75
CA PRO A 170 -4.09 -20.94 22.86
C PRO A 170 -4.19 -21.88 24.07
N GLN A 171 -4.35 -23.19 23.84
CA GLN A 171 -4.42 -24.17 24.92
C GLN A 171 -3.08 -24.31 25.66
N THR A 172 -1.96 -24.29 24.92
CA THR A 172 -0.62 -24.33 25.52
C THR A 172 -0.38 -23.09 26.38
N LEU A 173 -0.80 -21.90 25.89
CA LEU A 173 -0.70 -20.67 26.67
C LEU A 173 -1.54 -20.68 27.93
N VAL A 174 -2.76 -21.23 27.88
CA VAL A 174 -3.61 -21.41 29.08
C VAL A 174 -2.92 -22.34 30.10
N ASN A 175 -2.39 -23.46 29.65
CA ASN A 175 -1.67 -24.41 30.55
C ASN A 175 -0.44 -23.73 31.19
N LEU A 176 0.33 -23.02 30.40
CA LEU A 176 1.55 -22.35 30.84
C LEU A 176 1.26 -21.18 31.81
N LEU A 177 0.18 -20.42 31.59
CA LEU A 177 -0.09 -19.18 32.35
C LEU A 177 -1.04 -19.40 33.54
N TYR A 178 -1.93 -20.42 33.52
CA TYR A 178 -3.00 -20.59 34.50
C TYR A 178 -3.01 -21.94 35.17
N HIS A 179 -2.37 -22.98 34.64
CA HIS A 179 -2.36 -24.32 35.23
C HIS A 179 -1.05 -24.63 35.97
N GLU A 180 -0.18 -23.65 36.14
CA GLU A 180 1.07 -23.74 36.91
C GLU A 180 1.90 -24.98 36.52
N ASP A 181 2.08 -25.18 35.22
CA ASP A 181 3.00 -26.19 34.70
C ASP A 181 4.43 -25.66 34.77
N ASP A 182 5.07 -25.87 35.92
CA ASP A 182 6.40 -25.33 36.18
C ASP A 182 7.43 -25.80 35.13
N ALA A 183 7.29 -27.01 34.62
CA ALA A 183 8.23 -27.54 33.63
C ALA A 183 8.12 -26.84 32.27
N LEU A 184 6.89 -26.56 31.82
CA LEU A 184 6.64 -25.79 30.59
C LEU A 184 7.09 -24.34 30.75
N TRP A 185 6.90 -23.76 31.93
CA TRP A 185 7.35 -22.41 32.22
C TRP A 185 8.88 -22.32 32.23
N ASP A 186 9.56 -23.24 32.87
CA ASP A 186 11.02 -23.30 32.93
C ASP A 186 11.62 -23.47 31.53
N GLU A 187 11.05 -24.33 30.68
CA GLU A 187 11.47 -24.49 29.28
C GLU A 187 11.28 -23.20 28.50
N ALA A 188 10.14 -22.53 28.63
CA ALA A 188 9.86 -21.26 27.95
C ALA A 188 10.80 -20.15 28.40
N TYR A 189 11.11 -20.13 29.72
CA TYR A 189 12.04 -19.16 30.30
C TYR A 189 13.48 -19.36 29.80
N ASP A 190 13.94 -20.60 29.73
CA ASP A 190 15.26 -20.94 29.21
C ASP A 190 15.38 -20.54 27.73
N LYS A 191 14.34 -20.76 26.93
CA LYS A 191 14.29 -20.28 25.53
C LYS A 191 14.36 -18.76 25.45
N VAL A 192 13.58 -18.05 26.26
CA VAL A 192 13.63 -16.56 26.31
C VAL A 192 15.03 -16.07 26.68
N SER A 193 15.67 -16.72 27.64
CA SER A 193 17.02 -16.38 28.10
C SER A 193 18.06 -16.61 26.98
N SER A 194 17.96 -17.74 26.28
CA SER A 194 18.84 -18.03 25.13
C SER A 194 18.66 -17.02 23.97
N LEU A 195 17.43 -16.58 23.71
CA LEU A 195 17.17 -15.54 22.70
C LEU A 195 17.70 -14.16 23.11
N ARG A 196 17.70 -13.85 24.40
CA ARG A 196 18.36 -12.63 24.91
C ARG A 196 19.86 -12.67 24.69
N ASP A 197 20.50 -13.78 24.96
CA ASP A 197 21.93 -13.96 24.69
C ASP A 197 22.25 -13.90 23.20
N MET A 198 21.39 -14.49 22.36
CA MET A 198 21.48 -14.37 20.90
C MET A 198 21.36 -12.91 20.44
N TRP A 199 20.44 -12.14 21.00
CA TRP A 199 20.30 -10.71 20.68
C TRP A 199 21.60 -9.93 21.01
N LEU A 200 22.17 -10.18 22.18
CA LEU A 200 23.40 -9.52 22.61
C LEU A 200 24.62 -9.87 21.74
N GLN A 201 24.65 -11.11 21.22
CA GLN A 201 25.78 -11.60 20.42
C GLN A 201 25.64 -11.32 18.91
N LYS A 202 24.41 -11.48 18.38
CA LYS A 202 24.16 -11.53 16.92
C LYS A 202 23.17 -10.47 16.42
N GLY A 203 22.62 -9.64 17.31
CA GLY A 203 21.61 -8.63 16.94
C GLY A 203 20.17 -9.14 17.01
N CYS A 204 19.20 -8.21 16.96
CA CYS A 204 17.77 -8.55 17.09
C CYS A 204 17.22 -9.23 15.82
N MET A 205 17.78 -8.99 14.65
CA MET A 205 17.42 -9.69 13.42
C MET A 205 17.59 -11.20 13.55
N SER A 206 18.69 -11.65 14.18
CA SER A 206 18.95 -13.08 14.38
C SER A 206 17.88 -13.75 15.24
N VAL A 207 17.37 -13.05 16.26
CA VAL A 207 16.28 -13.55 17.12
C VAL A 207 15.00 -13.74 16.31
N LEU A 208 14.62 -12.75 15.51
CA LEU A 208 13.40 -12.83 14.70
C LEU A 208 13.47 -13.93 13.65
N LEU A 209 14.59 -14.02 12.91
CA LEU A 209 14.79 -15.03 11.89
C LEU A 209 14.79 -16.45 12.49
N HIS A 210 15.43 -16.64 13.65
CA HIS A 210 15.44 -17.93 14.36
C HIS A 210 14.01 -18.38 14.70
N LEU A 211 13.20 -17.50 15.31
CA LEU A 211 11.83 -17.83 15.66
C LEU A 211 10.92 -18.05 14.44
N MET A 212 11.13 -17.28 13.37
CA MET A 212 10.39 -17.50 12.13
C MET A 212 10.66 -18.86 11.50
N GLN A 213 11.89 -19.36 11.59
CA GLN A 213 12.27 -20.65 11.02
C GLN A 213 11.82 -21.84 11.85
N GLU A 214 11.88 -21.74 13.18
CA GLU A 214 11.66 -22.89 14.05
C GLU A 214 10.24 -23.00 14.59
N ASN A 215 9.59 -21.87 14.90
CA ASN A 215 8.41 -21.90 15.75
C ASN A 215 7.18 -21.22 15.13
N TYR A 216 7.35 -20.40 14.11
CA TYR A 216 6.24 -19.59 13.58
C TYR A 216 5.04 -20.44 13.19
N THR A 217 3.90 -20.16 13.81
CA THR A 217 2.62 -20.78 13.48
C THR A 217 1.64 -19.70 13.04
N PRO A 218 1.23 -19.69 11.76
CA PRO A 218 0.34 -18.67 11.25
C PRO A 218 -1.06 -18.78 11.84
N TYR A 219 -1.64 -17.64 12.20
CA TYR A 219 -3.05 -17.52 12.55
C TYR A 219 -3.76 -16.75 11.42
N GLY A 220 -4.50 -17.45 10.55
CA GLY A 220 -5.33 -16.82 9.51
C GLY A 220 -4.73 -16.83 8.11
N GLY A 221 -5.43 -16.19 7.16
CA GLY A 221 -5.29 -16.42 5.73
C GLY A 221 -4.15 -15.71 4.97
N GLU A 222 -3.35 -14.83 5.58
CA GLU A 222 -2.31 -14.05 4.87
C GLU A 222 -0.90 -14.38 5.42
N VAL A 223 -0.55 -15.67 5.43
CA VAL A 223 0.72 -16.17 5.99
C VAL A 223 1.93 -15.54 5.32
N GLU A 224 1.93 -15.50 4.00
CA GLU A 224 3.02 -14.97 3.17
C GLU A 224 3.25 -13.48 3.44
N ARG A 225 2.15 -12.74 3.61
CA ARG A 225 2.18 -11.33 3.98
C ARG A 225 2.78 -11.10 5.36
N ALA A 226 2.37 -11.88 6.34
CA ALA A 226 2.89 -11.78 7.70
C ALA A 226 4.39 -12.09 7.74
N LEU A 227 4.85 -13.13 7.03
CA LEU A 227 6.27 -13.47 6.92
C LEU A 227 7.08 -12.33 6.28
N THR A 228 6.58 -11.74 5.18
CA THR A 228 7.22 -10.60 4.53
C THR A 228 7.31 -9.39 5.49
N ASN A 229 6.26 -9.12 6.26
CA ASN A 229 6.24 -8.05 7.25
C ASN A 229 7.25 -8.30 8.38
N TYR A 230 7.31 -9.52 8.94
CA TYR A 230 8.31 -9.89 9.97
C TYR A 230 9.74 -9.77 9.44
N GLN A 231 10.00 -10.24 8.22
CA GLN A 231 11.32 -10.11 7.60
C GLN A 231 11.69 -8.64 7.40
N HIS A 232 10.79 -7.82 6.88
CA HIS A 232 11.02 -6.39 6.69
C HIS A 232 11.23 -5.66 8.02
N LEU A 233 10.47 -6.03 9.08
CA LEU A 233 10.69 -5.52 10.43
C LEU A 233 12.07 -5.90 10.96
N ALA A 234 12.52 -7.14 10.75
CA ALA A 234 13.83 -7.60 11.18
C ALA A 234 14.97 -6.79 10.53
N GLU A 235 14.89 -6.58 9.22
CA GLU A 235 15.87 -5.75 8.49
C GLU A 235 15.85 -4.29 8.93
N THR A 236 14.66 -3.73 9.15
CA THR A 236 14.50 -2.34 9.60
C THR A 236 15.04 -2.14 11.01
N LEU A 237 14.80 -3.09 11.91
CA LEU A 237 15.34 -3.08 13.27
C LEU A 237 16.85 -3.23 13.29
N GLU A 238 17.42 -4.05 12.40
CA GLU A 238 18.89 -4.17 12.29
C GLU A 238 19.53 -2.86 11.84
N LYS A 239 18.93 -2.18 10.86
CA LYS A 239 19.37 -0.84 10.45
C LYS A 239 19.26 0.18 11.58
N ALA A 240 18.13 0.19 12.31
CA ALA A 240 17.90 1.07 13.44
C ALA A 240 18.88 0.78 14.59
N GLY A 241 19.23 -0.50 14.80
CA GLY A 241 20.22 -0.94 15.80
C GLY A 241 21.60 -0.37 15.59
N ALA A 242 21.97 -0.01 14.36
CA ALA A 242 23.22 0.68 14.09
C ALA A 242 23.29 2.07 14.75
N THR A 243 22.15 2.74 14.90
CA THR A 243 22.02 4.05 15.55
C THR A 243 21.63 3.92 17.02
N HIS A 244 20.71 2.98 17.32
CA HIS A 244 20.20 2.70 18.66
C HIS A 244 20.88 1.45 19.23
N GLN A 245 22.14 1.58 19.62
CA GLN A 245 23.00 0.44 19.99
C GLN A 245 22.58 -0.31 21.26
N ARG A 246 21.82 0.33 22.14
CA ARG A 246 21.29 -0.32 23.36
C ARG A 246 19.91 -0.90 23.08
N PRO A 247 19.63 -2.12 23.51
CA PRO A 247 18.32 -2.75 23.31
C PRO A 247 17.15 -1.89 23.81
N GLU A 248 17.29 -1.20 24.95
CA GLU A 248 16.24 -0.31 25.47
C GLU A 248 15.96 0.84 24.50
N GLN A 249 17.00 1.45 23.92
CA GLN A 249 16.85 2.54 22.95
C GLN A 249 16.16 2.05 21.67
N LEU A 250 16.46 0.83 21.23
CA LEU A 250 15.84 0.23 20.07
C LEU A 250 14.35 -0.07 20.34
N LEU A 251 14.03 -0.57 21.53
CA LEU A 251 12.65 -0.82 21.95
C LEU A 251 11.84 0.49 22.07
N ASP A 252 12.42 1.53 22.65
CA ASP A 252 11.79 2.86 22.75
C ASP A 252 11.57 3.47 21.36
N TRP A 253 12.54 3.33 20.47
CA TRP A 253 12.41 3.75 19.07
C TRP A 253 11.26 3.00 18.36
N LEU A 254 11.23 1.66 18.47
CA LEU A 254 10.17 0.84 17.87
C LEU A 254 8.78 1.21 18.41
N HIS A 255 8.69 1.41 19.74
CA HIS A 255 7.45 1.85 20.40
C HIS A 255 6.99 3.22 19.85
N LYS A 256 7.92 4.16 19.68
CA LYS A 256 7.63 5.48 19.11
C LYS A 256 7.14 5.37 17.67
N GLN A 257 7.79 4.56 16.83
CA GLN A 257 7.39 4.36 15.44
C GLN A 257 5.98 3.75 15.31
N ILE A 258 5.60 2.84 16.20
CA ILE A 258 4.25 2.24 16.21
C ILE A 258 3.18 3.26 16.55
N HIS A 259 3.45 4.20 17.48
CA HIS A 259 2.46 5.17 17.97
C HIS A 259 2.47 6.50 17.23
N GLN A 260 3.62 6.89 16.69
CA GLN A 260 3.83 8.15 15.96
C GLN A 260 4.73 7.86 14.75
N PRO A 261 4.21 7.20 13.72
CA PRO A 261 5.02 6.81 12.58
C PRO A 261 5.55 8.03 11.83
N GLU A 262 6.86 8.09 11.66
CA GLU A 262 7.51 9.02 10.75
C GLU A 262 7.21 8.56 9.30
N SER A 263 6.90 9.50 8.41
CA SER A 263 6.64 9.18 7.00
C SER A 263 7.96 9.06 6.25
N ASP A 264 8.54 7.88 6.26
CA ASP A 264 9.71 7.54 5.45
C ASP A 264 9.33 6.53 4.36
N GLU A 265 9.84 6.72 3.15
CA GLU A 265 9.56 5.82 2.02
C GLU A 265 10.11 4.40 2.26
N GLU A 266 11.21 4.26 3.00
CA GLU A 266 11.76 2.96 3.37
C GLU A 266 10.86 2.13 4.30
N MET A 267 9.90 2.78 4.98
CA MET A 267 8.97 2.15 5.92
C MET A 267 7.66 1.73 5.25
N THR A 268 7.55 1.89 3.94
CA THR A 268 6.41 1.41 3.17
C THR A 268 6.47 -0.11 3.05
N LEU A 269 5.32 -0.76 3.25
CA LEU A 269 5.21 -2.22 3.13
C LEU A 269 5.77 -2.71 1.80
N ARG A 270 6.61 -3.73 1.85
CA ARG A 270 7.05 -4.45 0.64
C ARG A 270 5.90 -5.27 0.08
N LEU A 271 5.78 -5.22 -1.22
CA LEU A 271 4.83 -6.07 -1.93
C LEU A 271 5.45 -7.45 -2.13
N GLU A 272 4.65 -8.46 -1.86
CA GLU A 272 4.93 -9.81 -2.30
C GLU A 272 4.99 -9.86 -3.83
N SER A 273 5.51 -10.94 -4.38
CA SER A 273 5.61 -11.16 -5.82
C SER A 273 4.39 -10.62 -6.59
N ASP A 274 4.55 -9.46 -7.22
CA ASP A 274 3.50 -8.64 -7.86
C ASP A 274 2.78 -9.33 -9.03
N SER A 275 3.27 -10.46 -9.49
CA SER A 275 2.88 -11.05 -10.77
C SER A 275 1.52 -11.76 -10.76
N GLN A 276 0.97 -12.04 -9.58
CA GLN A 276 -0.26 -12.84 -9.44
C GLN A 276 -1.37 -12.17 -8.61
N LEU A 277 -1.28 -10.87 -8.35
CA LEU A 277 -2.24 -10.17 -7.51
C LEU A 277 -2.96 -9.05 -8.27
N ILE A 278 -4.28 -9.00 -8.13
CA ILE A 278 -5.09 -7.88 -8.58
C ILE A 278 -4.79 -6.68 -7.67
N ARG A 279 -4.52 -5.52 -8.26
CA ARG A 279 -4.12 -4.32 -7.53
C ARG A 279 -5.32 -3.45 -7.17
N LEU A 280 -5.57 -3.26 -5.89
CA LEU A 280 -6.49 -2.22 -5.43
C LEU A 280 -5.69 -0.97 -5.08
N VAL A 281 -6.00 0.16 -5.71
CA VAL A 281 -5.25 1.41 -5.57
C VAL A 281 -6.21 2.56 -5.32
N THR A 282 -5.83 3.56 -4.50
CA THR A 282 -6.66 4.77 -4.46
C THR A 282 -6.47 5.60 -5.72
N GLN A 283 -7.51 6.33 -6.11
CA GLN A 283 -7.44 7.24 -7.25
C GLN A 283 -6.27 8.22 -7.14
N HIS A 284 -5.99 8.75 -5.94
CA HIS A 284 -4.81 9.60 -5.68
C HIS A 284 -3.50 8.82 -5.85
N GLY A 285 -3.40 7.63 -5.29
CA GLY A 285 -2.20 6.80 -5.33
C GLY A 285 -1.89 6.25 -6.73
N SER A 286 -2.87 6.27 -7.64
CA SER A 286 -2.69 5.84 -9.03
C SER A 286 -2.05 6.90 -9.93
N LYS A 287 -1.84 8.13 -9.43
CA LYS A 287 -1.27 9.22 -10.23
C LYS A 287 0.14 8.86 -10.72
N GLY A 288 0.35 8.95 -12.03
CA GLY A 288 1.63 8.61 -12.66
C GLY A 288 1.83 7.12 -12.96
N LEU A 289 0.90 6.26 -12.55
CA LEU A 289 0.89 4.84 -12.88
C LEU A 289 -0.03 4.58 -14.08
N GLU A 290 0.17 3.47 -14.76
CA GLU A 290 -0.64 3.02 -15.88
C GLU A 290 -0.89 1.52 -15.75
N TYR A 291 -2.10 1.08 -16.10
CA TYR A 291 -2.51 -0.31 -16.00
C TYR A 291 -3.22 -0.75 -17.28
N PRO A 292 -3.00 -1.97 -17.76
CA PRO A 292 -3.68 -2.47 -18.96
C PRO A 292 -5.21 -2.40 -18.85
N ILE A 293 -5.77 -2.86 -17.74
CA ILE A 293 -7.22 -2.90 -17.50
C ILE A 293 -7.52 -2.25 -16.14
N VAL A 294 -8.45 -1.29 -16.14
CA VAL A 294 -8.82 -0.53 -14.94
C VAL A 294 -10.30 -0.68 -14.65
N PHE A 295 -10.62 -0.95 -13.38
CA PHE A 295 -11.98 -0.87 -12.85
C PHE A 295 -12.10 0.33 -11.91
N VAL A 296 -13.15 1.13 -12.06
CA VAL A 296 -13.55 2.22 -11.16
C VAL A 296 -14.94 1.91 -10.62
N PRO A 297 -15.05 1.05 -9.58
CA PRO A 297 -16.33 0.43 -9.19
C PRO A 297 -17.40 1.43 -8.75
N PHE A 298 -17.00 2.52 -8.10
CA PHE A 298 -17.93 3.46 -7.46
C PHE A 298 -17.79 4.87 -8.03
N ALA A 299 -17.84 4.97 -9.38
CA ALA A 299 -17.61 6.23 -10.10
C ALA A 299 -18.67 7.30 -9.78
N THR A 300 -19.88 6.89 -9.39
CA THR A 300 -21.00 7.77 -9.01
C THR A 300 -21.07 8.05 -7.51
N GLY A 301 -20.12 7.55 -6.71
CA GLY A 301 -20.08 7.83 -5.28
C GLY A 301 -19.83 9.32 -5.02
N TYR A 302 -20.70 9.98 -4.24
CA TYR A 302 -20.56 11.37 -3.84
C TYR A 302 -20.58 11.52 -2.32
N ARG A 303 -19.75 12.40 -1.81
CA ARG A 303 -19.74 12.81 -0.42
C ARG A 303 -19.64 14.33 -0.35
N ASP A 304 -20.66 14.96 0.23
CA ASP A 304 -20.67 16.43 0.40
C ASP A 304 -19.44 16.91 1.18
N PRO A 305 -18.52 17.68 0.57
CA PRO A 305 -17.30 18.12 1.23
C PRO A 305 -17.53 19.02 2.45
N ALA A 306 -18.68 19.69 2.50
CA ALA A 306 -19.05 20.56 3.61
C ALA A 306 -19.59 19.80 4.83
N LYS A 307 -19.74 18.47 4.74
CA LYS A 307 -20.28 17.64 5.82
C LYS A 307 -19.21 16.78 6.49
N SER A 308 -19.28 16.68 7.82
CA SER A 308 -18.58 15.70 8.62
C SER A 308 -19.60 14.69 9.16
N GLY A 309 -19.65 13.50 8.53
CA GLY A 309 -20.73 12.53 8.78
C GLY A 309 -22.09 13.02 8.29
N LYS A 310 -23.11 12.99 9.15
CA LYS A 310 -24.47 13.42 8.81
C LYS A 310 -24.70 14.93 8.99
N SER A 311 -23.77 15.64 9.63
CA SER A 311 -23.90 17.06 9.98
C SER A 311 -22.91 17.92 9.21
N TYR A 312 -23.22 19.18 9.00
CA TYR A 312 -22.26 20.14 8.45
C TYR A 312 -21.09 20.35 9.42
N SER A 313 -19.91 20.56 8.87
CA SER A 313 -18.74 20.96 9.64
C SER A 313 -18.97 22.29 10.36
N GLN A 314 -18.29 22.50 11.47
CA GLN A 314 -18.24 23.79 12.18
C GLN A 314 -16.95 24.56 11.84
N ILE A 315 -16.02 23.91 11.14
CA ILE A 315 -14.76 24.48 10.72
C ILE A 315 -14.63 24.22 9.23
N PHE A 316 -14.47 25.30 8.47
CA PHE A 316 -14.32 25.26 7.03
C PHE A 316 -12.99 25.86 6.66
N THR A 317 -12.24 25.17 5.84
CA THR A 317 -11.00 25.65 5.25
C THR A 317 -11.20 25.70 3.74
N TYR A 318 -10.97 26.84 3.13
CA TYR A 318 -11.10 27.04 1.68
C TYR A 318 -10.12 28.09 1.19
N TYR A 319 -9.78 28.02 -0.10
CA TYR A 319 -8.95 29.01 -0.77
C TYR A 319 -9.79 30.17 -1.26
N ASP A 320 -9.44 31.38 -0.85
CA ASP A 320 -10.12 32.59 -1.33
C ASP A 320 -9.46 33.15 -2.59
N GLU A 321 -10.17 33.11 -3.70
CA GLU A 321 -9.66 33.57 -5.01
C GLU A 321 -9.30 35.08 -5.01
N GLN A 322 -9.91 35.88 -4.14
CA GLN A 322 -9.66 37.34 -4.09
C GLN A 322 -8.40 37.66 -3.28
N SER A 323 -8.24 37.07 -2.12
CA SER A 323 -7.05 37.28 -1.28
C SER A 323 -5.87 36.38 -1.68
N GLN A 324 -6.12 35.33 -2.47
CA GLN A 324 -5.14 34.28 -2.84
C GLN A 324 -4.54 33.57 -1.61
N GLU A 325 -5.32 33.48 -0.54
CA GLU A 325 -4.91 32.86 0.73
C GLU A 325 -5.87 31.76 1.16
N LEU A 326 -5.34 30.80 1.94
CA LEU A 326 -6.13 29.81 2.61
C LEU A 326 -6.84 30.43 3.80
N GLN A 327 -8.17 30.41 3.81
CA GLN A 327 -9.00 30.97 4.87
C GLN A 327 -9.60 29.90 5.74
N LEU A 328 -9.61 30.15 7.06
CA LEU A 328 -10.27 29.35 8.06
C LEU A 328 -11.53 30.06 8.55
N GLN A 329 -12.69 29.48 8.28
CA GLN A 329 -13.97 29.95 8.75
C GLN A 329 -14.48 29.12 9.92
N LEU A 330 -14.68 29.75 11.07
CA LEU A 330 -15.35 29.14 12.22
C LEU A 330 -16.86 29.44 12.16
N GLY A 331 -17.66 28.43 12.38
CA GLY A 331 -19.11 28.53 12.30
C GLY A 331 -19.65 28.38 10.87
N ARG A 332 -20.91 28.01 10.80
CA ARG A 332 -21.59 27.68 9.55
C ARG A 332 -22.09 28.94 8.84
N THR A 333 -21.62 29.19 7.62
CA THR A 333 -22.17 30.18 6.71
C THR A 333 -22.44 29.54 5.35
N ASN A 334 -23.46 30.03 4.64
CA ASN A 334 -23.78 29.49 3.31
C ASN A 334 -22.64 29.71 2.33
N SER A 335 -21.96 30.86 2.40
CA SER A 335 -20.82 31.17 1.52
C SER A 335 -19.64 30.23 1.73
N ALA A 336 -19.33 29.86 2.99
CA ALA A 336 -18.27 28.90 3.28
C ALA A 336 -18.64 27.49 2.76
N ILE A 337 -19.89 27.07 2.93
CA ILE A 337 -20.39 25.79 2.42
C ILE A 337 -20.25 25.71 0.89
N GLU A 338 -20.68 26.76 0.19
CA GLU A 338 -20.61 26.83 -1.28
C GLU A 338 -19.17 26.82 -1.78
N ARG A 339 -18.26 27.56 -1.12
CA ARG A 339 -16.82 27.55 -1.50
C ARG A 339 -16.19 26.19 -1.30
N VAL A 340 -16.41 25.56 -0.14
CA VAL A 340 -15.86 24.21 0.14
C VAL A 340 -16.43 23.18 -0.83
N ARG A 341 -17.71 23.27 -1.20
CA ARG A 341 -18.30 22.39 -2.23
C ARG A 341 -17.64 22.61 -3.59
N LYS A 342 -17.51 23.87 -4.03
CA LYS A 342 -16.86 24.20 -5.30
C LYS A 342 -15.44 23.62 -5.38
N GLU A 343 -14.66 23.70 -4.30
CA GLU A 343 -13.33 23.12 -4.24
C GLU A 343 -13.37 21.59 -4.27
N GLY A 344 -14.23 20.99 -3.45
CA GLY A 344 -14.37 19.55 -3.37
C GLY A 344 -14.84 18.93 -4.68
N ASP A 345 -15.84 19.53 -5.34
CA ASP A 345 -16.35 19.08 -6.64
C ASP A 345 -15.27 19.19 -7.74
N ALA A 346 -14.47 20.27 -7.70
CA ALA A 346 -13.34 20.41 -8.61
C ALA A 346 -12.25 19.36 -8.40
N GLU A 347 -11.97 19.00 -7.13
CA GLU A 347 -11.02 17.94 -6.81
C GLU A 347 -11.56 16.57 -7.21
N GLU A 348 -12.83 16.27 -6.96
CA GLU A 348 -13.50 15.04 -7.42
C GLU A 348 -13.41 14.89 -8.94
N MET A 349 -13.60 15.98 -9.70
CA MET A 349 -13.46 15.97 -11.15
C MET A 349 -12.03 15.65 -11.59
N ARG A 350 -11.02 16.25 -10.93
CA ARG A 350 -9.61 15.92 -11.21
C ARG A 350 -9.27 14.46 -10.93
N LEU A 351 -9.80 13.93 -9.83
CA LEU A 351 -9.60 12.53 -9.49
C LEU A 351 -10.30 11.57 -10.46
N ALA A 352 -11.51 11.89 -10.89
CA ALA A 352 -12.20 11.12 -11.93
C ALA A 352 -11.40 11.10 -13.24
N TYR A 353 -10.88 12.26 -13.65
CA TYR A 353 -9.99 12.36 -14.82
C TYR A 353 -8.72 11.51 -14.65
N VAL A 354 -8.06 11.58 -13.49
CA VAL A 354 -6.89 10.72 -13.19
C VAL A 354 -7.28 9.26 -13.31
N ALA A 355 -8.40 8.84 -12.71
CA ALA A 355 -8.82 7.44 -12.71
C ALA A 355 -9.04 6.91 -14.14
N VAL A 356 -9.76 7.63 -14.98
CA VAL A 356 -10.04 7.24 -16.37
C VAL A 356 -8.75 7.14 -17.19
N THR A 357 -7.82 8.09 -17.00
CA THR A 357 -6.55 8.11 -17.75
C THR A 357 -5.51 7.10 -17.28
N ARG A 358 -5.85 6.22 -16.33
CA ARG A 358 -4.94 5.14 -15.89
C ARG A 358 -5.02 3.89 -16.74
N ALA A 359 -6.11 3.72 -17.51
CA ALA A 359 -6.30 2.56 -18.35
C ALA A 359 -5.53 2.71 -19.67
N ALA A 360 -4.71 1.72 -20.00
CA ALA A 360 -4.02 1.66 -21.28
C ALA A 360 -4.90 1.08 -22.40
N HIS A 361 -5.71 0.06 -22.07
CA HIS A 361 -6.52 -0.65 -23.05
C HIS A 361 -8.02 -0.59 -22.74
N ARG A 362 -8.40 -0.80 -21.47
CA ARG A 362 -9.83 -0.92 -21.11
C ARG A 362 -10.12 -0.34 -19.73
N CYS A 363 -11.20 0.44 -19.65
CA CYS A 363 -11.71 1.01 -18.42
C CYS A 363 -13.16 0.58 -18.19
N TYR A 364 -13.48 0.14 -16.96
CA TYR A 364 -14.83 -0.18 -16.51
C TYR A 364 -15.25 0.80 -15.42
N MET A 365 -16.31 1.55 -15.65
CA MET A 365 -16.84 2.52 -14.68
C MET A 365 -18.16 2.02 -14.09
N GLY A 366 -18.15 1.72 -12.81
CA GLY A 366 -19.34 1.26 -12.09
C GLY A 366 -20.28 2.41 -11.71
N ILE A 367 -21.53 2.28 -12.05
CA ILE A 367 -22.58 3.27 -11.85
C ILE A 367 -23.63 2.69 -10.92
N LEU A 368 -23.73 3.29 -9.73
CA LEU A 368 -24.67 2.90 -8.69
C LEU A 368 -25.58 4.08 -8.36
N PRO A 369 -26.89 3.85 -8.17
CA PRO A 369 -27.86 4.86 -7.73
C PRO A 369 -27.73 5.13 -6.21
N LEU A 370 -26.55 5.57 -5.78
CA LEU A 370 -26.28 5.96 -4.39
C LEU A 370 -26.78 7.37 -4.10
N ASP A 371 -27.03 7.68 -2.82
CA ASP A 371 -27.43 9.04 -2.43
C ASP A 371 -26.43 10.09 -2.93
N GLY A 372 -26.91 11.07 -3.72
CA GLY A 372 -26.11 12.14 -4.29
C GLY A 372 -25.35 11.74 -5.55
N HIS A 373 -25.64 10.60 -6.16
CA HIS A 373 -24.98 10.14 -7.39
C HIS A 373 -25.05 11.18 -8.53
N GLU A 374 -26.12 11.98 -8.56
CA GLU A 374 -26.38 13.08 -9.51
C GLU A 374 -25.36 14.24 -9.35
N LYS A 375 -24.68 14.34 -8.20
CA LYS A 375 -23.63 15.33 -7.89
C LYS A 375 -22.22 14.79 -8.09
N SER A 376 -22.10 13.55 -8.51
CA SER A 376 -20.80 12.93 -8.77
C SER A 376 -20.07 13.63 -9.94
N ALA A 377 -18.74 13.51 -9.95
CA ALA A 377 -17.92 14.02 -11.04
C ALA A 377 -18.33 13.45 -12.40
N LEU A 378 -18.71 12.15 -12.43
CA LEU A 378 -19.18 11.49 -13.64
C LEU A 378 -20.52 12.08 -14.12
N ALA A 379 -21.49 12.34 -13.20
CA ALA A 379 -22.75 12.96 -13.55
C ALA A 379 -22.55 14.36 -14.14
N HIS A 380 -21.65 15.15 -13.56
CA HIS A 380 -21.27 16.45 -14.10
C HIS A 380 -20.60 16.34 -15.47
N ALA A 381 -19.69 15.39 -15.66
CA ALA A 381 -18.99 15.19 -16.93
C ALA A 381 -19.96 14.77 -18.06
N LEU A 382 -20.94 13.92 -17.74
CA LEU A 382 -21.96 13.46 -18.70
C LEU A 382 -23.18 14.39 -18.78
N ASN A 383 -23.17 15.51 -18.04
CA ASN A 383 -24.25 16.49 -17.98
C ASN A 383 -25.60 15.88 -17.56
N ILE A 384 -25.57 14.94 -16.62
CA ILE A 384 -26.77 14.33 -16.00
C ILE A 384 -27.26 15.31 -14.92
N ASN A 385 -28.38 15.98 -15.16
CA ASN A 385 -28.97 16.93 -14.23
C ASN A 385 -30.33 16.38 -13.75
N ASP A 386 -30.62 16.53 -12.45
CA ASP A 386 -31.88 16.13 -11.82
C ASP A 386 -33.15 16.74 -12.45
N ASP A 387 -33.01 17.95 -13.02
CA ASP A 387 -34.15 18.76 -13.50
C ASP A 387 -34.76 18.22 -14.82
N GLU A 388 -34.10 17.34 -15.54
CA GLU A 388 -34.55 16.83 -16.84
C GLU A 388 -35.06 15.39 -16.81
N GLY A 389 -35.05 14.72 -15.65
CA GLY A 389 -35.54 13.34 -15.48
C GLY A 389 -34.78 12.33 -16.35
N ARG A 390 -33.51 12.60 -16.66
CA ARG A 390 -32.66 11.73 -17.46
C ARG A 390 -32.17 10.58 -16.60
N ASP A 391 -32.62 9.38 -16.96
CA ASP A 391 -32.14 8.14 -16.37
C ASP A 391 -30.72 7.80 -16.87
N TRP A 392 -29.88 7.26 -15.96
CA TRP A 392 -28.51 6.83 -16.29
C TRP A 392 -28.48 5.87 -17.48
N GLY A 393 -29.38 4.86 -17.50
CA GLY A 393 -29.44 3.88 -18.58
C GLY A 393 -29.62 4.54 -19.95
N THR A 394 -30.62 5.40 -20.09
CA THR A 394 -30.90 6.11 -21.33
C THR A 394 -29.72 6.98 -21.79
N MET A 395 -29.06 7.66 -20.86
CA MET A 395 -27.91 8.50 -21.18
C MET A 395 -26.69 7.70 -21.61
N LEU A 396 -26.44 6.60 -20.94
CA LEU A 396 -25.31 5.72 -21.26
C LEU A 396 -25.53 4.99 -22.59
N ASP A 397 -26.74 4.56 -22.87
CA ASP A 397 -27.13 4.00 -24.17
C ASP A 397 -26.95 5.03 -25.30
N ALA A 398 -27.33 6.28 -25.05
CA ALA A 398 -27.13 7.36 -26.02
C ALA A 398 -25.62 7.59 -26.30
N ILE A 399 -24.77 7.57 -25.27
CA ILE A 399 -23.32 7.73 -25.43
C ILE A 399 -22.73 6.52 -26.16
N ALA A 400 -23.12 5.31 -25.79
CA ALA A 400 -22.63 4.08 -26.42
C ALA A 400 -23.01 3.98 -27.91
N ASN A 401 -24.14 4.56 -28.30
CA ASN A 401 -24.61 4.57 -29.68
C ASN A 401 -24.07 5.74 -30.52
N GLU A 402 -23.28 6.66 -29.95
CA GLU A 402 -22.65 7.71 -30.76
C GLU A 402 -21.58 7.10 -31.68
N PRO A 403 -21.54 7.49 -32.96
CA PRO A 403 -20.45 7.10 -33.85
C PRO A 403 -19.09 7.53 -33.26
N ASP A 404 -18.13 6.62 -33.25
CA ASP A 404 -16.77 6.86 -32.70
C ASP A 404 -16.67 7.05 -31.18
N ALA A 405 -17.70 6.63 -30.42
CA ALA A 405 -17.68 6.75 -28.95
C ALA A 405 -16.69 5.79 -28.27
N HIS A 406 -16.37 4.66 -28.90
CA HIS A 406 -15.58 3.58 -28.33
C HIS A 406 -15.98 3.26 -26.87
N ALA A 407 -17.30 3.26 -26.65
CA ALA A 407 -17.91 3.09 -25.33
C ALA A 407 -19.07 2.11 -25.38
N THR A 408 -19.18 1.30 -24.37
CA THR A 408 -20.27 0.32 -24.21
C THR A 408 -21.02 0.54 -22.90
N HIS A 409 -22.33 0.40 -22.92
CA HIS A 409 -23.15 0.32 -21.71
C HIS A 409 -23.50 -1.14 -21.40
N ILE A 410 -23.26 -1.57 -20.15
CA ILE A 410 -23.46 -2.91 -19.65
C ILE A 410 -24.41 -2.84 -18.47
N SER A 411 -25.55 -3.55 -18.54
CA SER A 411 -26.37 -3.80 -17.36
C SER A 411 -25.81 -4.97 -16.57
N ALA A 412 -25.40 -4.71 -15.34
CA ALA A 412 -24.85 -5.73 -14.44
C ALA A 412 -25.93 -6.57 -13.75
N ASP A 413 -27.21 -6.26 -13.97
CA ASP A 413 -28.33 -6.98 -13.35
C ASP A 413 -28.50 -8.40 -13.92
N SER A 414 -27.96 -8.64 -15.11
CA SER A 414 -27.93 -9.96 -15.76
C SER A 414 -26.49 -10.48 -15.79
N LEU A 415 -26.10 -11.28 -14.79
CA LEU A 415 -24.90 -12.11 -14.88
C LEU A 415 -25.15 -13.22 -15.91
N ALA A 416 -24.65 -13.01 -17.12
CA ALA A 416 -24.93 -13.92 -18.23
C ALA A 416 -24.27 -15.31 -18.04
N HIS A 417 -23.18 -15.39 -17.28
CA HIS A 417 -22.42 -16.62 -17.00
C HIS A 417 -21.80 -16.56 -15.60
N GLU A 418 -21.97 -17.62 -14.83
CA GLU A 418 -21.22 -17.82 -13.58
C GLU A 418 -19.91 -18.55 -13.90
N TYR A 419 -18.81 -17.82 -13.84
CA TYR A 419 -17.48 -18.42 -13.86
C TYR A 419 -17.12 -18.84 -12.43
N SER A 420 -16.77 -20.11 -12.22
CA SER A 420 -16.56 -20.67 -10.88
C SER A 420 -15.11 -20.87 -10.48
N SER A 421 -14.18 -20.86 -11.42
CA SER A 421 -12.75 -21.02 -11.14
C SER A 421 -11.88 -20.51 -12.27
N PHE A 422 -10.71 -20.00 -11.92
CA PHE A 422 -9.60 -19.75 -12.82
C PHE A 422 -8.68 -20.98 -12.76
N ASP A 423 -8.61 -21.74 -13.82
CA ASP A 423 -7.56 -22.76 -13.97
C ASP A 423 -6.24 -22.06 -14.23
N SER A 424 -5.50 -21.78 -13.17
CA SER A 424 -4.09 -21.42 -13.32
C SER A 424 -3.35 -22.66 -13.81
N THR A 425 -3.20 -22.77 -15.12
CA THR A 425 -2.38 -23.82 -15.76
C THR A 425 -0.88 -23.63 -15.50
N GLU A 426 -0.47 -22.61 -14.77
CA GLU A 426 0.85 -22.59 -14.18
C GLU A 426 0.87 -23.64 -13.06
N THR A 427 1.19 -24.89 -13.42
CA THR A 427 1.73 -25.84 -12.47
C THR A 427 2.80 -25.11 -11.68
N LEU A 428 2.52 -24.81 -10.41
CA LEU A 428 3.53 -24.38 -9.46
C LEU A 428 4.60 -25.48 -9.53
N VAL A 429 5.64 -25.23 -10.32
CA VAL A 429 6.84 -26.06 -10.24
C VAL A 429 7.29 -25.85 -8.80
N PRO A 430 7.24 -26.91 -7.97
CA PRO A 430 7.69 -26.77 -6.59
C PRO A 430 9.12 -26.23 -6.69
N LEU A 431 9.33 -25.02 -6.16
CA LEU A 431 10.68 -24.46 -6.07
C LEU A 431 11.47 -25.48 -5.26
N SER A 432 12.30 -26.26 -5.95
CA SER A 432 13.25 -27.11 -5.27
C SER A 432 14.18 -26.19 -4.51
N THR A 433 14.16 -26.27 -3.19
CA THR A 433 15.13 -25.58 -2.36
C THR A 433 16.52 -25.99 -2.84
N LEU A 434 17.26 -25.03 -3.40
CA LEU A 434 18.68 -25.24 -3.69
C LEU A 434 19.35 -25.51 -2.33
N THR A 435 19.78 -26.73 -2.11
CA THR A 435 20.62 -27.08 -0.97
C THR A 435 21.98 -26.45 -1.17
N PHE A 436 22.38 -25.57 -0.28
CA PHE A 436 23.72 -25.02 -0.26
C PHE A 436 24.70 -26.12 0.21
N GLU A 437 25.50 -26.67 -0.71
CA GLU A 437 26.51 -27.71 -0.41
C GLU A 437 27.85 -27.13 0.05
N GLY A 438 27.95 -25.79 0.17
CA GLY A 438 29.15 -25.11 0.61
C GLY A 438 29.24 -24.96 2.13
N THR A 439 30.45 -24.89 2.66
CA THR A 439 30.69 -24.47 4.05
C THR A 439 30.73 -22.95 4.09
N SER A 440 29.76 -22.30 4.77
CA SER A 440 29.91 -20.87 5.09
C SER A 440 30.90 -20.72 6.23
N SER A 441 31.95 -19.90 6.08
CA SER A 441 32.77 -19.55 7.24
C SER A 441 31.95 -18.64 8.16
N GLU A 442 31.91 -18.95 9.45
CA GLU A 442 31.18 -18.16 10.46
C GLU A 442 31.65 -16.70 10.55
N ASP A 443 32.82 -16.39 9.97
CA ASP A 443 33.49 -15.08 10.07
C ASP A 443 33.38 -14.21 8.84
N TRP A 444 32.62 -14.57 7.78
CA TRP A 444 32.48 -13.67 6.67
C TRP A 444 31.53 -12.52 7.00
N ARG A 445 32.00 -11.32 6.84
CA ARG A 445 31.22 -10.07 6.98
C ARG A 445 31.46 -9.19 5.76
N LEU A 446 30.37 -8.68 5.18
CA LEU A 446 30.44 -7.63 4.17
C LEU A 446 30.75 -6.29 4.85
N TYR A 447 31.96 -5.82 4.70
CA TYR A 447 32.35 -4.51 5.21
C TYR A 447 32.28 -3.49 4.07
N SER A 448 31.60 -2.36 4.31
CA SER A 448 31.76 -1.19 3.44
C SER A 448 33.18 -0.64 3.57
N PHE A 449 33.69 0.05 2.54
CA PHE A 449 34.98 0.72 2.61
C PHE A 449 35.12 1.62 3.83
N SER A 450 34.06 2.31 4.20
CA SER A 450 34.02 3.16 5.42
C SER A 450 34.10 2.37 6.73
N ALA A 451 33.61 1.13 6.76
CA ALA A 451 33.72 0.25 7.92
C ALA A 451 35.15 -0.29 8.06
N ILE A 452 35.78 -0.69 6.95
CA ILE A 452 37.17 -1.14 6.91
C ILE A 452 38.10 0.01 7.33
N SER A 453 37.89 1.21 6.79
CA SER A 453 38.66 2.40 7.19
C SER A 453 38.57 2.70 8.68
N ARG A 454 37.39 2.58 9.29
CA ARG A 454 37.21 2.76 10.74
C ARG A 454 37.88 1.68 11.56
N MET A 455 37.86 0.41 11.13
CA MET A 455 38.58 -0.68 11.79
C MET A 455 40.08 -0.48 11.75
N THR A 456 40.62 -0.03 10.63
CA THR A 456 42.05 0.25 10.49
C THR A 456 42.48 1.41 11.43
N VAL A 457 41.68 2.46 11.57
CA VAL A 457 41.93 3.55 12.49
C VAL A 457 41.87 3.11 13.96
N MET A 458 40.90 2.21 14.31
CA MET A 458 40.80 1.66 15.66
C MET A 458 41.98 0.76 16.02
N SER A 459 42.43 -0.10 15.10
CA SER A 459 43.59 -0.97 15.31
C SER A 459 44.88 -0.18 15.48
N VAL A 460 45.06 0.89 14.69
CA VAL A 460 46.24 1.82 14.84
C VAL A 460 46.18 2.57 16.16
N SER A 461 45.00 2.97 16.63
CA SER A 461 44.85 3.65 17.92
C SER A 461 45.07 2.72 19.12
N GLN A 462 44.72 1.44 19.01
CA GLN A 462 45.04 0.43 20.02
C GLN A 462 46.53 0.11 20.04
N ALA A 463 47.15 -0.10 18.90
CA ALA A 463 48.60 -0.31 18.79
C ALA A 463 49.40 0.90 19.30
N ALA A 464 48.93 2.12 19.05
CA ALA A 464 49.53 3.33 19.59
C ALA A 464 49.38 3.44 21.12
N LYS A 465 48.30 2.95 21.71
CA LYS A 465 48.15 2.86 23.18
C LYS A 465 49.03 1.80 23.81
N GLU A 466 49.21 0.64 23.18
CA GLU A 466 50.13 -0.39 23.67
C GLU A 466 51.59 0.03 23.58
N VAL A 467 52.00 0.74 22.53
CA VAL A 467 53.36 1.30 22.40
C VAL A 467 53.59 2.41 23.42
N SER A 468 52.57 3.19 23.80
CA SER A 468 52.67 4.25 24.81
C SER A 468 52.82 3.73 26.24
N GLN A 469 52.49 2.45 26.50
CA GLN A 469 52.64 1.83 27.85
C GLN A 469 53.97 1.13 28.04
N THR A 470 54.80 1.00 27.01
CA THR A 470 56.10 0.28 27.06
C THR A 470 57.34 1.16 26.97
N VAL A 471 57.22 2.50 27.00
CA VAL A 471 58.37 3.40 27.00
C VAL A 471 58.69 3.86 28.43
N PRO A 472 59.88 3.54 29.00
CA PRO A 472 60.24 4.05 30.29
C PRO A 472 60.54 5.55 30.23
N SER A 473 60.03 6.26 31.21
CA SER A 473 60.17 7.72 31.38
C SER A 473 61.65 8.19 31.38
N ILE A 474 62.02 8.98 30.37
CA ILE A 474 63.22 9.76 30.34
C ILE A 474 62.91 11.17 30.90
N PRO A 475 63.70 11.75 31.81
CA PRO A 475 63.36 13.00 32.47
C PRO A 475 63.45 14.20 31.53
N VAL A 476 62.42 15.05 31.65
CA VAL A 476 62.27 16.31 30.94
C VAL A 476 63.35 17.31 31.35
N MET A 477 64.13 17.80 30.41
CA MET A 477 64.90 19.01 30.52
C MET A 477 64.01 20.19 30.10
N GLN A 478 63.83 21.13 31.03
CA GLN A 478 63.18 22.42 30.79
C GLN A 478 64.13 23.33 29.97
N THR A 479 63.61 24.01 28.95
CA THR A 479 63.98 25.35 28.54
C THR A 479 62.93 25.94 27.62
N VAL A 480 62.29 26.95 28.04
CA VAL A 480 62.42 28.41 27.82
C VAL A 480 61.54 28.91 26.63
N ARG A 481 60.56 29.70 27.07
CA ARG A 481 60.01 31.01 26.63
C ARG A 481 59.76 31.36 25.17
N ASP A 482 58.53 31.84 25.05
CA ASP A 482 58.03 33.08 24.43
C ASP A 482 58.22 33.30 22.92
N GLU A 483 57.10 33.44 22.23
CA GLU A 483 56.72 34.72 21.60
C GLU A 483 55.30 34.69 21.09
N GLU A 484 54.53 35.68 21.50
CA GLU A 484 53.23 36.11 20.95
C GLU A 484 53.41 36.56 19.49
N ILE A 485 52.46 36.19 18.61
CA ILE A 485 52.16 37.03 17.48
C ILE A 485 50.64 37.08 17.37
N THR A 486 50.13 38.28 17.46
CA THR A 486 48.79 38.80 17.34
C THR A 486 48.33 38.87 15.90
N SER A 487 47.02 38.64 15.75
CA SER A 487 46.02 39.32 14.88
C SER A 487 46.23 39.47 13.38
N ASP A 488 45.10 39.22 12.79
CA ASP A 488 44.37 39.96 11.75
C ASP A 488 44.40 39.46 10.30
N ASP A 489 43.19 39.51 9.80
CA ASP A 489 42.66 39.67 8.44
C ASP A 489 42.17 38.37 7.70
N ALA A 490 40.91 38.23 7.75
CA ALA A 490 39.91 38.50 6.72
C ALA A 490 40.18 37.93 5.30
N PHE A 491 39.45 36.90 4.93
CA PHE A 491 38.51 36.92 3.79
C PHE A 491 37.59 35.70 3.83
#